data_ff4800ef341f3ab22ad66cf74af8fcd0
#
_entry.id   ff4800ef341f3ab22ad66cf74af8fcd0
#
_cell.length_a   1.000
_cell.length_b   1.000
_cell.length_c   1.000
_cell.angle_alpha   90.00
_cell.angle_beta   90.00
_cell.angle_gamma   90.00
#
_symmetry.space_group_name_H-M   'P 1'
#
loop_
_entity.id
_entity.type
_entity.pdbx_description
1 polymer ?
#
loop_
_entity_poly.entity_id
_entity_poly.type
_entity_poly.pdbx_seq_one_letter_code
_entity_poly.pdbx_strand_id
1 'polypeptide(L)'
;KNVELIFVNALFRDQGGYNSLQTREEKLKVFSSALQSMQDRYAPNIILVACNTLSVLIPDTEFGKSSSIPVVGIVENGVEQITQQMKGKPSARNIIFATQTTVDEATHKNMLLEKGFSDKQIITQSCPQLSLHIEQGYDSMYTEMLIDAYVDEALTKAGDSDAPLSVSFNCTHFGYSMDFWKLAFNSRGVEVSAYLDPNTRMIDFL
;
A
#
# COMPACT_ATOMS: atom_id res chain seq x y z
N LYS A 1 -7.52 13.86 25.19
CA LYS A 1 -8.63 14.19 24.27
C LYS A 1 -9.45 12.91 24.09
N ASN A 2 -10.77 13.00 24.18
CA ASN A 2 -11.63 11.87 23.82
C ASN A 2 -11.77 11.86 22.30
N VAL A 3 -11.39 10.76 21.66
CA VAL A 3 -11.56 10.53 20.22
C VAL A 3 -12.65 9.49 20.08
N GLU A 4 -13.68 9.78 19.30
CA GLU A 4 -14.68 8.81 18.86
C GLU A 4 -14.22 8.24 17.51
N LEU A 5 -14.06 6.92 17.43
CA LEU A 5 -13.64 6.23 16.21
C LEU A 5 -14.83 5.51 15.59
N ILE A 6 -15.17 5.86 14.36
CA ILE A 6 -16.20 5.20 13.54
C ILE A 6 -15.53 4.43 12.43
N PHE A 7 -15.64 3.11 12.46
CA PHE A 7 -15.15 2.25 11.38
C PHE A 7 -16.19 2.11 10.27
N VAL A 8 -15.78 2.40 9.03
CA VAL A 8 -16.64 2.24 7.84
C VAL A 8 -15.94 1.37 6.80
N ASN A 9 -16.59 0.27 6.41
CA ASN A 9 -16.19 -0.47 5.23
C ASN A 9 -16.79 0.20 3.99
N ALA A 10 -15.96 0.85 3.18
CA ALA A 10 -16.39 1.67 2.05
C ALA A 10 -16.99 0.86 0.88
N LEU A 11 -16.71 -0.43 0.77
CA LEU A 11 -17.32 -1.32 -0.22
C LEU A 11 -17.30 -2.77 0.30
N PHE A 12 -18.42 -3.19 0.85
CA PHE A 12 -18.63 -4.57 1.28
C PHE A 12 -19.09 -5.41 0.07
N ARG A 13 -18.20 -6.25 -0.44
CA ARG A 13 -18.50 -7.24 -1.49
C ARG A 13 -17.79 -8.54 -1.16
N ASP A 14 -18.45 -9.66 -1.46
CA ASP A 14 -17.91 -11.03 -1.22
C ASP A 14 -16.70 -11.37 -2.11
N GLN A 15 -16.36 -10.51 -3.07
CA GLN A 15 -15.32 -10.78 -4.07
C GLN A 15 -14.41 -9.55 -4.26
N GLY A 16 -13.40 -9.41 -3.40
CA GLY A 16 -12.24 -8.55 -3.67
C GLY A 16 -12.42 -7.04 -3.55
N GLY A 17 -13.53 -6.54 -2.99
CA GLY A 17 -13.72 -5.12 -2.71
C GLY A 17 -13.43 -4.21 -3.93
N TYR A 18 -12.67 -3.13 -3.74
CA TYR A 18 -12.32 -2.18 -4.83
C TYR A 18 -11.47 -2.78 -5.94
N ASN A 19 -10.72 -3.87 -5.67
CA ASN A 19 -9.94 -4.54 -6.70
C ASN A 19 -10.82 -5.34 -7.68
N SER A 20 -12.09 -5.59 -7.35
CA SER A 20 -13.06 -6.21 -8.25
C SER A 20 -13.70 -5.23 -9.25
N LEU A 21 -13.57 -3.92 -9.03
CA LEU A 21 -14.04 -2.90 -9.96
C LEU A 21 -13.09 -2.81 -11.15
N GLN A 22 -13.67 -2.82 -12.36
CA GLN A 22 -12.90 -2.99 -13.59
C GLN A 22 -12.13 -1.75 -14.01
N THR A 23 -12.72 -0.57 -13.79
CA THR A 23 -12.14 0.68 -14.26
C THR A 23 -11.74 1.61 -13.12
N ARG A 24 -10.82 2.52 -13.42
CA ARG A 24 -10.42 3.59 -12.50
C ARG A 24 -11.60 4.50 -12.17
N GLU A 25 -12.40 4.83 -13.17
CA GLU A 25 -13.59 5.69 -13.06
C GLU A 25 -14.64 5.09 -12.13
N GLU A 26 -14.89 3.78 -12.21
CA GLU A 26 -15.76 3.08 -11.27
C GLU A 26 -15.25 3.18 -9.84
N LYS A 27 -13.94 2.96 -9.62
CA LYS A 27 -13.32 3.08 -8.30
C LYS A 27 -13.49 4.49 -7.74
N LEU A 28 -13.18 5.53 -8.54
CA LEU A 28 -13.32 6.92 -8.16
C LEU A 28 -14.78 7.28 -7.80
N LYS A 29 -15.74 6.86 -8.62
CA LYS A 29 -17.17 7.13 -8.40
C LYS A 29 -17.67 6.48 -7.11
N VAL A 30 -17.38 5.19 -6.92
CA VAL A 30 -17.83 4.44 -5.74
C VAL A 30 -17.16 5.01 -4.48
N PHE A 31 -15.87 5.31 -4.53
CA PHE A 31 -15.14 5.85 -3.40
C PHE A 31 -15.59 7.27 -3.03
N SER A 32 -15.78 8.14 -4.01
CA SER A 32 -16.31 9.50 -3.78
C SER A 32 -17.69 9.46 -3.12
N SER A 33 -18.57 8.57 -3.58
CA SER A 33 -19.87 8.34 -2.98
C SER A 33 -19.80 7.84 -1.53
N ALA A 34 -18.85 6.95 -1.23
CA ALA A 34 -18.63 6.47 0.13
C ALA A 34 -18.16 7.59 1.06
N LEU A 35 -17.19 8.41 0.62
CA LEU A 35 -16.70 9.56 1.38
C LEU A 35 -17.82 10.57 1.65
N GLN A 36 -18.64 10.88 0.66
CA GLN A 36 -19.82 11.77 0.81
C GLN A 36 -20.81 11.20 1.83
N SER A 37 -21.10 9.90 1.73
CA SER A 37 -21.99 9.22 2.68
C SER A 37 -21.48 9.26 4.12
N MET A 38 -20.17 9.17 4.32
CA MET A 38 -19.53 9.33 5.66
C MET A 38 -19.72 10.75 6.19
N GLN A 39 -19.51 11.76 5.34
CA GLN A 39 -19.76 13.16 5.71
C GLN A 39 -21.21 13.39 6.11
N ASP A 40 -22.15 12.96 5.28
CA ASP A 40 -23.58 13.20 5.49
C ASP A 40 -24.11 12.49 6.74
N ARG A 41 -23.58 11.32 7.03
CA ARG A 41 -24.08 10.48 8.14
C ARG A 41 -23.43 10.81 9.48
N TYR A 42 -22.13 11.11 9.49
CA TYR A 42 -21.34 11.19 10.72
C TYR A 42 -20.74 12.57 10.98
N ALA A 43 -20.69 13.46 9.99
CA ALA A 43 -20.03 14.76 10.06
C ALA A 43 -18.66 14.69 10.78
N PRO A 44 -17.71 13.82 10.33
CA PRO A 44 -16.46 13.58 11.03
C PRO A 44 -15.55 14.83 10.97
N ASN A 45 -14.68 14.98 11.96
CA ASN A 45 -13.66 16.01 11.93
C ASN A 45 -12.50 15.68 10.98
N ILE A 46 -12.26 14.38 10.72
CA ILE A 46 -11.24 13.86 9.83
C ILE A 46 -11.67 12.48 9.31
N ILE A 47 -11.30 12.16 8.08
CA ILE A 47 -11.47 10.81 7.51
C ILE A 47 -10.08 10.21 7.32
N LEU A 48 -9.82 9.05 7.92
CA LEU A 48 -8.60 8.27 7.70
C LEU A 48 -8.87 7.13 6.72
N VAL A 49 -8.08 7.06 5.66
CA VAL A 49 -8.19 6.03 4.61
C VAL A 49 -7.06 5.02 4.78
N ALA A 50 -7.35 3.95 5.54
CA ALA A 50 -6.42 2.87 5.81
C ALA A 50 -6.37 1.84 4.65
N CYS A 51 -6.19 2.32 3.42
CA CYS A 51 -6.10 1.50 2.21
C CYS A 51 -5.23 2.22 1.18
N ASN A 52 -4.13 1.61 0.74
CA ASN A 52 -3.24 2.22 -0.25
C ASN A 52 -3.95 2.43 -1.60
N THR A 53 -4.71 1.43 -2.08
CA THR A 53 -5.48 1.52 -3.33
C THR A 53 -6.43 2.72 -3.35
N LEU A 54 -7.09 3.02 -2.24
CA LEU A 54 -7.99 4.17 -2.14
C LEU A 54 -7.24 5.47 -1.88
N SER A 55 -6.17 5.42 -1.09
CA SER A 55 -5.41 6.62 -0.75
C SER A 55 -4.79 7.30 -1.97
N VAL A 56 -4.30 6.52 -2.95
CA VAL A 56 -3.75 7.07 -4.19
C VAL A 56 -4.84 7.73 -5.07
N LEU A 57 -6.11 7.41 -4.86
CA LEU A 57 -7.24 7.95 -5.61
C LEU A 57 -7.88 9.19 -4.95
N ILE A 58 -7.59 9.49 -3.68
CA ILE A 58 -8.21 10.61 -2.95
C ILE A 58 -8.19 11.92 -3.75
N PRO A 59 -7.05 12.37 -4.34
CA PRO A 59 -6.98 13.67 -5.01
C PRO A 59 -7.90 13.79 -6.23
N ASP A 60 -8.26 12.66 -6.83
CA ASP A 60 -9.07 12.63 -8.05
C ASP A 60 -10.56 12.39 -7.81
N THR A 61 -10.94 12.07 -6.56
CA THR A 61 -12.35 11.98 -6.18
C THR A 61 -13.03 13.36 -6.19
N GLU A 62 -14.31 13.42 -6.53
CA GLU A 62 -15.09 14.67 -6.40
C GLU A 62 -15.07 15.17 -4.95
N PHE A 63 -15.18 14.26 -3.99
CA PHE A 63 -15.10 14.58 -2.58
C PHE A 63 -13.74 15.17 -2.18
N GLY A 64 -12.63 14.55 -2.60
CA GLY A 64 -11.28 15.04 -2.30
C GLY A 64 -10.98 16.44 -2.85
N LYS A 65 -11.62 16.80 -3.98
CA LYS A 65 -11.50 18.12 -4.61
C LYS A 65 -12.32 19.22 -3.96
N SER A 66 -13.44 18.88 -3.33
CA SER A 66 -14.46 19.86 -2.89
C SER A 66 -14.72 19.88 -1.39
N SER A 67 -14.39 18.83 -0.65
CA SER A 67 -14.67 18.73 0.79
C SER A 67 -13.78 19.63 1.63
N SER A 68 -14.35 20.22 2.67
CA SER A 68 -13.60 20.91 3.73
C SER A 68 -13.11 19.97 4.84
N ILE A 69 -13.58 18.71 4.85
CA ILE A 69 -13.14 17.71 5.82
C ILE A 69 -11.79 17.15 5.36
N PRO A 70 -10.74 17.17 6.20
CA PRO A 70 -9.47 16.56 5.88
C PRO A 70 -9.62 15.05 5.63
N VAL A 71 -9.09 14.58 4.51
CA VAL A 71 -9.00 13.14 4.19
C VAL A 71 -7.52 12.78 4.17
N VAL A 72 -7.11 11.90 5.08
CA VAL A 72 -5.72 11.48 5.24
C VAL A 72 -5.58 10.03 4.81
N GLY A 73 -4.73 9.78 3.81
CA GLY A 73 -4.40 8.45 3.32
C GLY A 73 -3.20 7.84 4.02
N ILE A 74 -2.89 6.60 3.68
CA ILE A 74 -1.75 5.86 4.24
C ILE A 74 -0.46 6.03 3.40
N VAL A 75 -0.53 6.65 2.24
CA VAL A 75 0.59 6.76 1.28
C VAL A 75 1.78 7.48 1.89
N GLU A 76 1.54 8.61 2.54
CA GLU A 76 2.59 9.42 3.17
C GLU A 76 3.36 8.64 4.22
N ASN A 77 2.68 7.80 5.01
CA ASN A 77 3.32 6.91 5.98
C ASN A 77 4.30 5.95 5.31
N GLY A 78 3.88 5.31 4.21
CA GLY A 78 4.72 4.40 3.46
C GLY A 78 5.94 5.10 2.88
N VAL A 79 5.74 6.24 2.25
CA VAL A 79 6.82 7.07 1.66
C VAL A 79 7.79 7.54 2.74
N GLU A 80 7.30 7.95 3.91
CA GLU A 80 8.16 8.39 5.00
C GLU A 80 8.99 7.25 5.57
N GLN A 81 8.40 6.07 5.81
CA GLN A 81 9.14 4.89 6.28
C GLN A 81 10.26 4.50 5.31
N ILE A 82 9.97 4.46 4.00
CA ILE A 82 10.97 4.17 2.97
C ILE A 82 12.07 5.24 3.00
N THR A 83 11.68 6.52 3.04
CA THR A 83 12.62 7.64 3.10
C THR A 83 13.57 7.52 4.30
N GLN A 84 13.03 7.24 5.48
CA GLN A 84 13.82 7.09 6.72
C GLN A 84 14.77 5.88 6.62
N GLN A 85 14.30 4.75 6.09
CA GLN A 85 15.09 3.53 5.94
C GLN A 85 16.29 3.73 5.00
N MET A 86 16.09 4.50 3.93
CA MET A 86 17.11 4.73 2.90
C MET A 86 17.98 5.97 3.17
N LYS A 87 17.61 6.81 4.15
CA LYS A 87 18.33 8.04 4.48
C LYS A 87 19.80 7.77 4.81
N GLY A 88 20.72 8.52 4.17
CA GLY A 88 22.15 8.38 4.37
C GLY A 88 22.78 7.10 3.74
N LYS A 89 22.01 6.36 2.96
CA LYS A 89 22.45 5.14 2.27
C LYS A 89 22.25 5.30 0.75
N PRO A 90 23.16 5.96 0.03
CA PRO A 90 22.97 6.36 -1.36
C PRO A 90 22.80 5.18 -2.35
N SER A 91 23.26 3.99 -1.99
CA SER A 91 23.07 2.78 -2.79
C SER A 91 21.85 1.96 -2.39
N ALA A 92 21.20 2.25 -1.25
CA ALA A 92 20.08 1.46 -0.77
C ALA A 92 18.92 1.45 -1.76
N ARG A 93 18.22 0.32 -1.83
CA ARG A 93 17.08 0.09 -2.70
C ARG A 93 15.87 -0.34 -1.88
N ASN A 94 14.67 -0.07 -2.42
CA ASN A 94 13.43 -0.54 -1.83
C ASN A 94 12.53 -1.18 -2.90
N ILE A 95 11.99 -2.36 -2.60
CA ILE A 95 10.92 -2.97 -3.37
C ILE A 95 9.58 -2.59 -2.71
N ILE A 96 8.71 -1.95 -3.48
CA ILE A 96 7.34 -1.61 -3.10
C ILE A 96 6.41 -2.71 -3.63
N PHE A 97 5.89 -3.56 -2.75
CA PHE A 97 4.83 -4.49 -3.08
C PHE A 97 3.47 -3.83 -2.85
N ALA A 98 2.61 -3.83 -3.87
CA ALA A 98 1.32 -3.16 -3.82
C ALA A 98 0.28 -3.82 -4.72
N THR A 99 -0.96 -3.36 -4.68
CA THR A 99 -1.99 -3.75 -5.65
C THR A 99 -1.68 -3.14 -7.03
N GLN A 100 -2.26 -3.72 -8.09
CA GLN A 100 -2.09 -3.19 -9.45
C GLN A 100 -2.43 -1.69 -9.52
N THR A 101 -3.59 -1.29 -9.00
CA THR A 101 -4.00 0.12 -8.99
C THR A 101 -2.97 1.03 -8.31
N THR A 102 -2.43 0.62 -7.16
CA THR A 102 -1.43 1.42 -6.43
C THR A 102 -0.13 1.57 -7.24
N VAL A 103 0.28 0.53 -7.97
CA VAL A 103 1.46 0.57 -8.84
C VAL A 103 1.21 1.44 -10.06
N ASP A 104 0.03 1.31 -10.71
CA ASP A 104 -0.31 2.08 -11.92
C ASP A 104 -0.42 3.59 -11.63
N GLU A 105 -0.96 3.99 -10.47
CA GLU A 105 -1.00 5.40 -10.05
C GLU A 105 0.40 5.96 -9.73
N ALA A 106 1.39 5.11 -9.48
CA ALA A 106 2.79 5.44 -9.23
C ALA A 106 3.05 6.49 -8.14
N THR A 107 2.05 6.80 -7.29
CA THR A 107 2.12 7.90 -6.31
C THR A 107 3.31 7.75 -5.35
N HIS A 108 3.51 6.56 -4.76
CA HIS A 108 4.63 6.30 -3.86
C HIS A 108 5.98 6.53 -4.55
N LYS A 109 6.12 6.00 -5.78
CA LYS A 109 7.35 6.13 -6.55
C LYS A 109 7.63 7.59 -6.90
N ASN A 110 6.64 8.32 -7.39
CA ASN A 110 6.79 9.73 -7.76
C ASN A 110 7.18 10.58 -6.54
N MET A 111 6.53 10.40 -5.40
CA MET A 111 6.89 11.10 -4.16
C MET A 111 8.32 10.79 -3.69
N LEU A 112 8.80 9.56 -3.88
CA LEU A 112 10.19 9.19 -3.56
C LEU A 112 11.19 9.80 -4.54
N LEU A 113 10.86 9.85 -5.84
CA LEU A 113 11.67 10.54 -6.84
C LEU A 113 11.78 12.06 -6.54
N GLU A 114 10.67 12.70 -6.15
CA GLU A 114 10.65 14.11 -5.70
C GLU A 114 11.52 14.34 -4.46
N LYS A 115 11.66 13.34 -3.57
CA LYS A 115 12.57 13.38 -2.42
C LYS A 115 14.04 13.12 -2.79
N GLY A 116 14.35 12.93 -4.06
CA GLY A 116 15.72 12.80 -4.60
C GLY A 116 16.24 11.37 -4.71
N PHE A 117 15.40 10.36 -4.52
CA PHE A 117 15.79 8.98 -4.85
C PHE A 117 15.79 8.79 -6.37
N SER A 118 16.67 7.92 -6.87
CA SER A 118 16.71 7.59 -8.29
C SER A 118 15.70 6.48 -8.63
N ASP A 119 15.33 6.42 -9.91
CA ASP A 119 14.43 5.38 -10.43
C ASP A 119 14.95 3.95 -10.14
N LYS A 120 16.28 3.75 -10.21
CA LYS A 120 16.92 2.46 -9.93
C LYS A 120 16.84 2.01 -8.47
N GLN A 121 16.61 2.94 -7.54
CA GLN A 121 16.49 2.63 -6.12
C GLN A 121 15.08 2.17 -5.74
N ILE A 122 14.06 2.54 -6.52
CA ILE A 122 12.66 2.30 -6.21
C ILE A 122 12.06 1.31 -7.22
N ILE A 123 11.96 0.07 -6.80
CA ILE A 123 11.39 -1.03 -7.59
C ILE A 123 9.92 -1.18 -7.19
N THR A 124 9.00 -1.23 -8.14
CA THR A 124 7.59 -1.48 -7.87
C THR A 124 7.15 -2.84 -8.38
N GLN A 125 6.47 -3.60 -7.54
CA GLN A 125 5.89 -4.89 -7.86
C GLN A 125 4.41 -4.91 -7.55
N SER A 126 3.60 -5.10 -8.59
CA SER A 126 2.17 -5.35 -8.43
C SER A 126 1.93 -6.82 -8.03
N CYS A 127 0.97 -7.02 -7.11
CA CYS A 127 0.59 -8.34 -6.61
C CYS A 127 -0.93 -8.55 -6.81
N PRO A 128 -1.40 -8.76 -8.05
CA PRO A 128 -2.81 -9.01 -8.32
C PRO A 128 -3.36 -10.17 -7.49
N GLN A 129 -4.59 -10.03 -7.01
CA GLN A 129 -5.31 -11.03 -6.20
C GLN A 129 -4.70 -11.41 -4.85
N LEU A 130 -3.45 -11.03 -4.54
CA LEU A 130 -2.80 -11.44 -3.29
C LEU A 130 -3.60 -10.99 -2.05
N SER A 131 -4.16 -9.77 -2.03
CA SER A 131 -5.00 -9.32 -0.92
C SER A 131 -6.21 -10.22 -0.68
N LEU A 132 -6.88 -10.67 -1.75
CA LEU A 132 -8.03 -11.59 -1.67
C LEU A 132 -7.63 -12.95 -1.08
N HIS A 133 -6.49 -13.50 -1.52
CA HIS A 133 -6.01 -14.78 -0.99
C HIS A 133 -5.57 -14.69 0.47
N ILE A 134 -4.99 -13.55 0.87
CA ILE A 134 -4.66 -13.29 2.29
C ILE A 134 -5.93 -13.21 3.15
N GLU A 135 -7.01 -12.57 2.66
CA GLU A 135 -8.30 -12.55 3.36
C GLU A 135 -8.92 -13.95 3.52
N GLN A 136 -8.71 -14.83 2.55
CA GLN A 136 -9.19 -16.21 2.59
C GLN A 136 -8.33 -17.13 3.46
N GLY A 137 -7.04 -16.81 3.61
CA GLY A 137 -6.09 -17.57 4.42
C GLY A 137 -4.68 -17.00 4.27
N TYR A 138 -4.29 -16.14 5.23
CA TYR A 138 -2.97 -15.48 5.23
C TYR A 138 -1.80 -16.46 5.35
N ASP A 139 -2.04 -17.66 5.85
CA ASP A 139 -1.11 -18.79 6.04
C ASP A 139 -1.37 -19.97 5.09
N SER A 140 -2.18 -19.75 4.04
CA SER A 140 -2.49 -20.81 3.08
C SER A 140 -1.35 -21.04 2.09
N MET A 141 -1.27 -22.25 1.58
CA MET A 141 -0.32 -22.62 0.50
C MET A 141 -0.49 -21.75 -0.75
N TYR A 142 -1.71 -21.31 -1.07
CA TYR A 142 -1.96 -20.42 -2.20
C TYR A 142 -1.37 -19.04 -1.98
N THR A 143 -1.50 -18.49 -0.77
CA THR A 143 -0.87 -17.22 -0.41
C THR A 143 0.64 -17.31 -0.49
N GLU A 144 1.23 -18.40 0.02
CA GLU A 144 2.66 -18.67 -0.08
C GLU A 144 3.14 -18.70 -1.53
N MET A 145 2.48 -19.48 -2.39
CA MET A 145 2.83 -19.58 -3.81
C MET A 145 2.78 -18.24 -4.55
N LEU A 146 1.78 -17.40 -4.27
CA LEU A 146 1.68 -16.07 -4.88
C LEU A 146 2.78 -15.14 -4.40
N ILE A 147 3.08 -15.13 -3.11
CA ILE A 147 4.18 -14.33 -2.55
C ILE A 147 5.51 -14.75 -3.17
N ASP A 148 5.74 -16.04 -3.26
CA ASP A 148 6.95 -16.61 -3.85
C ASP A 148 7.15 -16.15 -5.31
N ALA A 149 6.09 -16.23 -6.12
CA ALA A 149 6.11 -15.77 -7.50
C ALA A 149 6.37 -14.25 -7.62
N TYR A 150 5.72 -13.44 -6.79
CA TYR A 150 5.91 -11.98 -6.82
C TYR A 150 7.29 -11.54 -6.31
N VAL A 151 7.89 -12.30 -5.40
CA VAL A 151 9.30 -12.07 -5.00
C VAL A 151 10.25 -12.35 -6.17
N ASP A 152 10.04 -13.45 -6.92
CA ASP A 152 10.84 -13.74 -8.13
C ASP A 152 10.74 -12.61 -9.16
N GLU A 153 9.53 -12.16 -9.47
CA GLU A 153 9.32 -11.06 -10.40
C GLU A 153 10.01 -9.78 -9.92
N ALA A 154 9.88 -9.45 -8.63
CA ALA A 154 10.46 -8.25 -8.05
C ALA A 154 11.98 -8.29 -8.06
N LEU A 155 12.60 -9.43 -7.74
CA LEU A 155 14.05 -9.62 -7.77
C LEU A 155 14.58 -9.56 -9.22
N THR A 156 13.86 -10.11 -10.18
CA THR A 156 14.19 -9.98 -11.60
C THR A 156 14.22 -8.51 -12.04
N LYS A 157 13.24 -7.70 -11.61
CA LYS A 157 13.22 -6.25 -11.88
C LYS A 157 14.33 -5.51 -11.16
N ALA A 158 14.65 -5.92 -9.93
CA ALA A 158 15.70 -5.30 -9.14
C ALA A 158 17.09 -5.56 -9.75
N GLY A 159 17.29 -6.72 -10.39
CA GLY A 159 18.59 -7.17 -10.88
C GLY A 159 19.60 -7.43 -9.76
N ASP A 160 20.74 -8.00 -10.11
CA ASP A 160 21.80 -8.33 -9.17
C ASP A 160 22.44 -7.07 -8.58
N SER A 161 22.60 -7.05 -7.26
CA SER A 161 23.30 -5.95 -6.58
C SER A 161 23.54 -6.29 -5.10
N ASP A 162 24.71 -5.97 -4.61
CA ASP A 162 25.09 -6.04 -3.19
C ASP A 162 24.55 -4.85 -2.36
N ALA A 163 23.81 -3.94 -2.97
CA ALA A 163 23.25 -2.79 -2.28
C ALA A 163 22.19 -3.22 -1.25
N PRO A 164 22.15 -2.57 -0.07
CA PRO A 164 21.14 -2.87 0.95
C PRO A 164 19.73 -2.79 0.38
N LEU A 165 18.96 -3.86 0.56
CA LEU A 165 17.59 -3.97 0.08
C LEU A 165 16.62 -3.89 1.24
N SER A 166 15.62 -3.03 1.14
CA SER A 166 14.44 -3.02 2.00
C SER A 166 13.18 -3.37 1.20
N VAL A 167 12.15 -3.80 1.90
CA VAL A 167 10.85 -4.16 1.33
C VAL A 167 9.77 -3.36 2.03
N SER A 168 8.79 -2.85 1.27
CA SER A 168 7.65 -2.15 1.83
C SER A 168 6.33 -2.72 1.32
N PHE A 169 5.37 -2.87 2.25
CA PHE A 169 4.04 -3.44 1.99
C PHE A 169 3.00 -2.33 1.84
N ASN A 170 2.82 -1.88 0.61
CA ASN A 170 1.86 -0.83 0.27
C ASN A 170 0.49 -1.40 -0.15
N CYS A 171 0.09 -2.41 0.59
CA CYS A 171 -1.25 -2.97 0.72
C CYS A 171 -1.42 -3.45 2.16
N THR A 172 -2.48 -3.05 2.81
CA THR A 172 -2.72 -3.29 4.25
C THR A 172 -2.84 -4.77 4.62
N HIS A 173 -3.05 -5.65 3.66
CA HIS A 173 -3.12 -7.10 3.87
C HIS A 173 -1.76 -7.78 3.94
N PHE A 174 -0.75 -7.24 3.23
CA PHE A 174 0.49 -8.00 2.97
C PHE A 174 1.31 -8.33 4.21
N GLY A 175 1.26 -7.48 5.22
CA GLY A 175 1.93 -7.69 6.50
C GLY A 175 1.43 -8.90 7.30
N TYR A 176 0.19 -9.38 7.04
CA TYR A 176 -0.34 -10.56 7.73
C TYR A 176 0.41 -11.85 7.37
N SER A 177 1.01 -11.93 6.18
CA SER A 177 1.78 -13.08 5.71
C SER A 177 3.29 -12.87 5.82
N MET A 178 3.75 -12.13 6.84
CA MET A 178 5.15 -11.75 7.03
C MET A 178 6.12 -12.92 6.95
N ASP A 179 5.75 -14.07 7.48
CA ASP A 179 6.62 -15.25 7.51
C ASP A 179 6.86 -15.80 6.10
N PHE A 180 5.87 -15.77 5.22
CA PHE A 180 6.04 -16.17 3.82
C PHE A 180 6.92 -15.21 3.05
N TRP A 181 6.79 -13.90 3.27
CA TRP A 181 7.70 -12.91 2.68
C TRP A 181 9.15 -13.17 3.09
N LYS A 182 9.41 -13.39 4.38
CA LYS A 182 10.75 -13.71 4.88
C LYS A 182 11.28 -15.01 4.28
N LEU A 183 10.44 -16.06 4.21
CA LEU A 183 10.81 -17.35 3.64
C LEU A 183 11.19 -17.20 2.16
N ALA A 184 10.39 -16.48 1.38
CA ALA A 184 10.62 -16.27 -0.04
C ALA A 184 11.94 -15.56 -0.35
N PHE A 185 12.30 -14.53 0.41
CA PHE A 185 13.59 -13.85 0.25
C PHE A 185 14.76 -14.73 0.74
N ASN A 186 14.63 -15.35 1.91
CA ASN A 186 15.67 -16.20 2.49
C ASN A 186 16.00 -17.41 1.62
N SER A 187 15.01 -18.06 1.01
CA SER A 187 15.21 -19.21 0.12
C SER A 187 16.01 -18.88 -1.13
N ARG A 188 16.06 -17.59 -1.50
CA ARG A 188 16.85 -17.03 -2.61
C ARG A 188 18.19 -16.46 -2.18
N GLY A 189 18.53 -16.57 -0.90
CA GLY A 189 19.76 -16.01 -0.35
C GLY A 189 19.80 -14.48 -0.32
N VAL A 190 18.64 -13.83 -0.40
CA VAL A 190 18.54 -12.36 -0.39
C VAL A 190 18.30 -11.85 1.03
N GLU A 191 19.26 -11.08 1.54
CA GLU A 191 19.14 -10.42 2.84
C GLU A 191 18.31 -9.13 2.71
N VAL A 192 17.18 -9.07 3.43
CA VAL A 192 16.32 -7.90 3.50
C VAL A 192 16.62 -7.11 4.77
N SER A 193 17.12 -5.89 4.61
CA SER A 193 17.54 -5.03 5.72
C SER A 193 16.39 -4.50 6.59
N ALA A 194 15.18 -4.41 6.02
CA ALA A 194 13.96 -4.04 6.73
C ALA A 194 12.71 -4.43 5.93
N TYR A 195 11.68 -4.87 6.66
CA TYR A 195 10.31 -5.01 6.16
C TYR A 195 9.47 -3.87 6.74
N LEU A 196 8.94 -3.01 5.87
CA LEU A 196 8.25 -1.78 6.23
C LEU A 196 6.74 -1.97 6.02
N ASP A 197 5.97 -1.78 7.10
CA ASP A 197 4.52 -1.85 7.07
C ASP A 197 3.91 -0.51 7.51
N PRO A 198 3.32 0.26 6.58
CA PRO A 198 2.72 1.56 6.88
C PRO A 198 1.55 1.51 7.87
N ASN A 199 0.90 0.35 8.01
CA ASN A 199 -0.23 0.18 8.93
C ASN A 199 0.11 0.56 10.37
N THR A 200 1.34 0.27 10.80
CA THR A 200 1.80 0.49 12.18
C THR A 200 1.78 1.95 12.61
N ARG A 201 1.70 2.89 11.65
CA ARG A 201 1.72 4.34 11.90
C ARG A 201 0.41 5.04 11.55
N MET A 202 -0.61 4.30 11.13
CA MET A 202 -1.86 4.92 10.67
C MET A 202 -2.60 5.69 11.76
N ILE A 203 -2.42 5.29 13.02
CA ILE A 203 -3.03 5.96 14.18
C ILE A 203 -2.22 7.15 14.71
N ASP A 204 -1.03 7.41 14.20
CA ASP A 204 -0.18 8.53 14.64
C ASP A 204 -0.83 9.91 14.32
N PHE A 205 -1.88 9.93 13.49
CA PHE A 205 -2.68 11.11 13.16
C PHE A 205 -3.75 11.48 14.21
N LEU A 206 -4.02 10.61 15.16
CA LEU A 206 -5.04 10.81 16.21
C LEU A 206 -4.42 11.42 17.48
#